data_edd457ab6ea082d55e7fea24b40ffa53
#
_entry.id   edd457ab6ea082d55e7fea24b40ffa53
#
_cell.length_a   1.000
_cell.length_b   1.000
_cell.length_c   1.000
_cell.angle_alpha   90.00
_cell.angle_beta   90.00
_cell.angle_gamma   90.00
#
_symmetry.space_group_name_H-M   'P 1'
#
loop_
_entity.id
_entity.type
_entity.pdbx_description
1 polymer ?
#
loop_
_entity_poly.entity_id
_entity_poly.type
_entity_poly.pdbx_seq_one_letter_code
_entity_poly.pdbx_strand_id
1 'polypeptide(L)'
;LGDVFKSEIFIPLELNKHNTDPRAGILHLDCTFMPVGKGHAIIYKDGFMYPQDYHTLLDLFGRENVFEITREEMYYMNTNVFSISPEVVVSEKNFIRLNTFMEEVWGMTVERVPYYDISKMGGLLRCSTLPLIREND
;
A
#
# COMPACT_ATOMS: atom_id res chain seq x y z
N LEU A 1 1.65 -20.51 11.15
CA LEU A 1 0.54 -19.61 10.79
C LEU A 1 -0.65 -20.36 10.21
N GLY A 2 -0.45 -21.31 9.26
CA GLY A 2 -1.53 -22.10 8.67
C GLY A 2 -2.33 -22.95 9.66
N ASP A 3 -1.72 -23.38 10.76
CA ASP A 3 -2.41 -24.14 11.82
C ASP A 3 -3.33 -23.27 12.69
N VAL A 4 -3.06 -21.96 12.75
CA VAL A 4 -3.88 -20.99 13.51
C VAL A 4 -5.06 -20.49 12.69
N PHE A 5 -4.89 -20.35 11.38
CA PHE A 5 -5.88 -19.79 10.44
C PHE A 5 -6.31 -20.82 9.40
N LYS A 6 -6.89 -21.93 9.82
CA LYS A 6 -7.23 -23.07 8.94
C LYS A 6 -8.22 -22.76 7.81
N SER A 7 -8.98 -21.67 7.91
CA SER A 7 -9.95 -21.23 6.89
C SER A 7 -9.39 -20.15 5.96
N GLU A 8 -8.18 -19.65 6.21
CA GLU A 8 -7.59 -18.55 5.46
C GLU A 8 -6.66 -19.06 4.34
N ILE A 9 -6.61 -18.31 3.25
CA ILE A 9 -5.66 -18.52 2.17
C ILE A 9 -4.42 -17.69 2.47
N PHE A 10 -3.26 -18.34 2.55
CA PHE A 10 -1.97 -17.67 2.73
C PHE A 10 -1.25 -17.56 1.39
N ILE A 11 -0.94 -16.33 0.99
CA ILE A 11 -0.11 -16.04 -0.18
C ILE A 11 1.23 -15.51 0.33
N PRO A 12 2.29 -16.31 0.33
CA PRO A 12 3.62 -15.82 0.69
C PRO A 12 4.14 -14.89 -0.40
N LEU A 13 4.64 -13.73 -0.01
CA LEU A 13 5.22 -12.74 -0.92
C LEU A 13 6.67 -12.47 -0.48
N GLU A 14 7.60 -12.58 -1.40
CA GLU A 14 9.00 -12.34 -1.11
C GLU A 14 9.43 -10.95 -1.62
N LEU A 15 10.03 -10.16 -0.71
CA LEU A 15 10.35 -8.76 -0.97
C LEU A 15 11.82 -8.57 -1.34
N ASN A 16 12.08 -7.68 -2.29
CA ASN A 16 13.43 -7.26 -2.61
C ASN A 16 14.05 -6.52 -1.41
N LYS A 17 15.15 -7.07 -0.88
CA LYS A 17 15.91 -6.46 0.21
C LYS A 17 17.21 -5.88 -0.32
N HIS A 18 17.57 -4.72 0.19
CA HIS A 18 18.84 -4.07 -0.13
C HIS A 18 19.44 -3.47 1.14
N ASN A 19 20.66 -3.86 1.48
CA ASN A 19 21.24 -3.54 2.79
C ASN A 19 21.87 -2.13 2.87
N THR A 20 22.14 -1.49 1.73
CA THR A 20 22.89 -0.23 1.67
C THR A 20 22.18 0.89 0.93
N ASP A 21 21.25 0.59 0.03
CA ASP A 21 20.47 1.58 -0.73
C ASP A 21 18.99 1.54 -0.32
N PRO A 22 18.50 2.53 0.45
CA PRO A 22 17.11 2.58 0.87
C PRO A 22 16.12 2.79 -0.30
N ARG A 23 16.61 3.21 -1.46
CA ARG A 23 15.80 3.35 -2.67
C ARG A 23 15.68 2.05 -3.47
N ALA A 24 16.44 1.03 -3.11
CA ALA A 24 16.45 -0.26 -3.80
C ALA A 24 15.84 -1.39 -2.97
N GLY A 25 15.68 -1.20 -1.65
CA GLY A 25 15.17 -2.22 -0.73
C GLY A 25 13.79 -1.91 -0.18
N ILE A 26 13.00 -2.95 0.01
CA ILE A 26 11.69 -2.89 0.64
C ILE A 26 11.81 -3.35 2.10
N LEU A 27 11.49 -2.48 3.04
CA LEU A 27 11.59 -2.81 4.47
C LEU A 27 10.47 -3.76 4.89
N HIS A 28 9.22 -3.37 4.66
CA HIS A 28 8.02 -4.12 5.00
C HIS A 28 7.06 -4.19 3.80
N LEU A 29 6.05 -5.05 3.87
CA LEU A 29 5.08 -5.23 2.78
C LEU A 29 4.32 -3.93 2.45
N ASP A 30 3.97 -3.14 3.44
CA ASP A 30 3.27 -1.86 3.27
C ASP A 30 4.10 -0.74 2.61
N CYS A 31 5.39 -1.00 2.32
CA CYS A 31 6.23 -0.15 1.48
C CYS A 31 6.09 -0.45 -0.02
N THR A 32 5.52 -1.59 -0.39
CA THR A 32 5.38 -2.02 -1.79
C THR A 32 3.96 -2.42 -2.17
N PHE A 33 3.13 -2.74 -1.19
CA PHE A 33 1.75 -3.17 -1.42
C PHE A 33 0.84 -2.67 -0.30
N MET A 34 -0.25 -2.01 -0.66
CA MET A 34 -1.27 -1.52 0.26
C MET A 34 -2.66 -1.73 -0.32
N PRO A 35 -3.49 -2.60 0.28
CA PRO A 35 -4.93 -2.63 -0.01
C PRO A 35 -5.57 -1.32 0.41
N VAL A 36 -6.45 -0.79 -0.43
CA VAL A 36 -7.12 0.51 -0.21
C VAL A 36 -8.62 0.35 -0.44
N GLY A 37 -9.42 0.89 0.46
CA GLY A 37 -10.86 0.87 0.37
C GLY A 37 -11.41 -0.55 0.24
N LYS A 38 -12.29 -0.77 -0.72
CA LYS A 38 -12.91 -2.06 -1.00
C LYS A 38 -12.50 -2.59 -2.38
N GLY A 39 -11.43 -3.39 -2.41
CA GLY A 39 -10.99 -4.10 -3.62
C GLY A 39 -9.97 -3.37 -4.48
N HIS A 40 -9.41 -2.24 -4.03
CA HIS A 40 -8.32 -1.55 -4.71
C HIS A 40 -6.97 -1.81 -4.04
N ALA A 41 -5.88 -1.59 -4.76
CA ALA A 41 -4.53 -1.69 -4.20
C ALA A 41 -3.55 -0.70 -4.84
N ILE A 42 -2.62 -0.23 -4.03
CA ILE A 42 -1.44 0.52 -4.49
C ILE A 42 -0.27 -0.44 -4.49
N ILE A 43 0.47 -0.54 -5.60
CA ILE A 43 1.55 -1.51 -5.77
C ILE A 43 2.80 -0.85 -6.36
N TYR A 44 3.96 -1.20 -5.82
CA TYR A 44 5.26 -1.01 -6.45
C TYR A 44 5.77 -2.37 -6.95
N LYS A 45 5.74 -2.61 -8.26
CA LYS A 45 6.01 -3.94 -8.86
C LYS A 45 7.42 -4.47 -8.59
N ASP A 46 8.43 -3.59 -8.64
CA ASP A 46 9.82 -3.99 -8.47
C ASP A 46 10.20 -4.22 -6.99
N GLY A 47 9.25 -4.07 -6.07
CA GLY A 47 9.42 -4.38 -4.66
C GLY A 47 9.34 -5.87 -4.33
N PHE A 48 8.87 -6.71 -5.26
CA PHE A 48 8.82 -8.16 -5.11
C PHE A 48 10.07 -8.82 -5.69
N MET A 49 10.59 -9.82 -5.00
CA MET A 49 11.74 -10.58 -5.48
C MET A 49 11.38 -11.39 -6.73
N TYR A 50 10.17 -11.93 -6.77
CA TYR A 50 9.67 -12.70 -7.90
C TYR A 50 8.56 -11.94 -8.63
N PRO A 51 8.68 -11.72 -9.96
CA PRO A 51 7.63 -11.09 -10.76
C PRO A 51 6.27 -11.78 -10.64
N GLN A 52 6.26 -13.08 -10.33
CA GLN A 52 5.04 -13.87 -10.15
C GLN A 52 4.20 -13.38 -8.97
N ASP A 53 4.82 -12.89 -7.89
CA ASP A 53 4.12 -12.36 -6.72
C ASP A 53 3.31 -11.11 -7.09
N TYR A 54 3.90 -10.23 -7.89
CA TYR A 54 3.20 -9.07 -8.44
C TYR A 54 2.01 -9.49 -9.33
N HIS A 55 2.19 -10.47 -10.24
CA HIS A 55 1.11 -10.96 -11.09
C HIS A 55 -0.02 -11.60 -10.29
N THR A 56 0.30 -12.35 -9.25
CA THR A 56 -0.69 -12.93 -8.33
C THR A 56 -1.57 -11.87 -7.70
N LEU A 57 -0.98 -10.74 -7.29
CA LEU A 57 -1.74 -9.61 -6.73
C LEU A 57 -2.60 -8.91 -7.81
N LEU A 58 -2.09 -8.75 -9.02
CA LEU A 58 -2.88 -8.20 -10.13
C LEU A 58 -4.09 -9.07 -10.47
N ASP A 59 -3.93 -10.38 -10.46
CA ASP A 59 -5.01 -11.33 -10.72
C ASP A 59 -6.05 -11.31 -9.58
N LEU A 60 -5.60 -11.13 -8.34
CA LEU A 60 -6.48 -11.07 -7.18
C LEU A 60 -7.34 -9.80 -7.14
N PHE A 61 -6.76 -8.64 -7.45
CA PHE A 61 -7.44 -7.34 -7.37
C PHE A 61 -8.10 -6.92 -8.69
N GLY A 62 -7.63 -7.44 -9.83
CA GLY A 62 -7.93 -6.91 -11.16
C GLY A 62 -7.04 -5.72 -11.51
N ARG A 63 -6.49 -5.70 -12.70
CA ARG A 63 -5.54 -4.67 -13.16
C ARG A 63 -6.13 -3.25 -13.08
N GLU A 64 -7.40 -3.09 -13.34
CA GLU A 64 -8.14 -1.82 -13.28
C GLU A 64 -8.28 -1.27 -11.85
N ASN A 65 -8.15 -2.13 -10.85
CA ASN A 65 -8.24 -1.79 -9.43
C ASN A 65 -6.86 -1.58 -8.77
N VAL A 66 -5.79 -1.60 -9.57
CA VAL A 66 -4.42 -1.45 -9.08
C VAL A 66 -3.80 -0.15 -9.58
N PHE A 67 -3.31 0.67 -8.65
CA PHE A 67 -2.50 1.83 -8.95
C PHE A 67 -1.02 1.50 -8.77
N GLU A 68 -0.27 1.53 -9.87
CA GLU A 68 1.16 1.25 -9.87
C GLU A 68 1.96 2.52 -9.61
N ILE A 69 2.80 2.50 -8.58
CA ILE A 69 3.67 3.61 -8.22
C ILE A 69 5.08 3.44 -8.79
N THR A 70 5.75 4.57 -8.99
CA THR A 70 7.14 4.63 -9.41
C THR A 70 8.10 4.33 -8.26
N ARG A 71 9.38 4.08 -8.58
CA ARG A 71 10.45 3.92 -7.59
C ARG A 71 10.59 5.13 -6.65
N GLU A 72 10.45 6.33 -7.20
CA GLU A 72 10.52 7.56 -6.40
C GLU A 72 9.34 7.69 -5.46
N GLU A 73 8.13 7.40 -5.94
CA GLU A 73 6.93 7.38 -5.10
C GLU A 73 7.00 6.30 -4.00
N MET A 74 7.56 5.14 -4.30
CA MET A 74 7.81 4.10 -3.29
C MET A 74 8.78 4.62 -2.22
N TYR A 75 9.88 5.25 -2.61
CA TYR A 75 10.83 5.83 -1.66
C TYR A 75 10.21 6.88 -0.75
N TYR A 76 9.27 7.69 -1.27
CA TYR A 76 8.49 8.64 -0.48
C TYR A 76 7.26 8.03 0.21
N MET A 77 7.15 6.69 0.24
CA MET A 77 6.14 5.95 0.99
C MET A 77 4.70 6.16 0.49
N ASN A 78 4.50 6.33 -0.83
CA ASN A 78 3.17 6.54 -1.40
C ASN A 78 2.21 5.36 -1.19
N THR A 79 2.70 4.15 -0.92
CA THR A 79 1.84 3.02 -0.52
C THR A 79 1.30 3.16 0.89
N ASN A 80 1.97 3.92 1.76
CA ASN A 80 1.71 3.95 3.20
C ASN A 80 0.55 4.89 3.58
N VAL A 81 -0.56 4.78 2.88
CA VAL A 81 -1.83 5.46 3.15
C VAL A 81 -2.66 4.68 4.19
N PHE A 82 -3.71 5.29 4.70
CA PHE A 82 -4.58 4.67 5.70
C PHE A 82 -6.05 4.77 5.32
N SER A 83 -6.71 3.63 5.04
CA SER A 83 -8.16 3.58 4.81
C SER A 83 -8.92 3.64 6.12
N ILE A 84 -9.74 4.67 6.29
CA ILE A 84 -10.66 4.82 7.43
C ILE A 84 -11.90 3.96 7.18
N SER A 85 -12.43 4.01 5.98
CA SER A 85 -13.60 3.23 5.52
C SER A 85 -13.36 2.71 4.09
N PRO A 86 -14.31 1.94 3.51
CA PRO A 86 -14.23 1.56 2.11
C PRO A 86 -14.11 2.72 1.13
N GLU A 87 -14.62 3.90 1.46
CA GLU A 87 -14.69 5.08 0.60
C GLU A 87 -13.73 6.19 1.00
N VAL A 88 -13.14 6.16 2.23
CA VAL A 88 -12.34 7.25 2.78
C VAL A 88 -10.92 6.81 3.08
N VAL A 89 -9.96 7.53 2.52
CA VAL A 89 -8.52 7.28 2.68
C VAL A 89 -7.82 8.53 3.19
N VAL A 90 -6.99 8.37 4.21
CA VAL A 90 -6.03 9.41 4.63
C VAL A 90 -4.74 9.24 3.87
N SER A 91 -4.27 10.29 3.21
CA SER A 91 -3.07 10.29 2.40
C SER A 91 -2.23 11.55 2.63
N GLU A 92 -0.93 11.47 2.37
CA GLU A 92 -0.06 12.64 2.43
C GLU A 92 -0.41 13.62 1.30
N LYS A 93 -0.51 14.91 1.63
CA LYS A 93 -0.99 15.96 0.71
C LYS A 93 -0.15 16.09 -0.57
N ASN A 94 1.14 15.76 -0.52
CA ASN A 94 2.05 15.89 -1.65
C ASN A 94 2.03 14.69 -2.62
N PHE A 95 1.27 13.63 -2.32
CA PHE A 95 1.09 12.49 -3.22
C PHE A 95 0.08 12.81 -4.33
N ILE A 96 0.39 13.85 -5.12
CA ILE A 96 -0.57 14.47 -6.04
C ILE A 96 -1.13 13.44 -7.03
N ARG A 97 -0.29 12.68 -7.71
CA ARG A 97 -0.72 11.70 -8.73
C ARG A 97 -1.61 10.60 -8.13
N LEU A 98 -1.22 10.06 -6.98
CA LEU A 98 -1.97 9.04 -6.28
C LEU A 98 -3.32 9.59 -5.77
N ASN A 99 -3.29 10.73 -5.08
CA ASN A 99 -4.50 11.34 -4.50
C ASN A 99 -5.53 11.67 -5.58
N THR A 100 -5.09 12.29 -6.68
CA THR A 100 -5.96 12.61 -7.82
C THR A 100 -6.56 11.35 -8.43
N PHE A 101 -5.74 10.29 -8.60
CA PHE A 101 -6.23 9.03 -9.15
C PHE A 101 -7.28 8.37 -8.25
N MET A 102 -7.06 8.32 -6.93
CA MET A 102 -8.03 7.77 -5.98
C MET A 102 -9.36 8.53 -6.01
N GLU A 103 -9.32 9.86 -6.14
CA GLU A 103 -10.52 10.70 -6.21
C GLU A 103 -11.24 10.57 -7.56
N GLU A 104 -10.52 10.72 -8.68
CA GLU A 104 -11.13 10.85 -10.00
C GLU A 104 -11.48 9.49 -10.64
N VAL A 105 -10.68 8.45 -10.38
CA VAL A 105 -10.85 7.13 -11.00
C VAL A 105 -11.56 6.16 -10.07
N TRP A 106 -11.16 6.11 -8.79
CA TRP A 106 -11.79 5.20 -7.82
C TRP A 106 -12.97 5.83 -7.07
N GLY A 107 -13.21 7.14 -7.23
CA GLY A 107 -14.32 7.86 -6.60
C GLY A 107 -14.21 7.94 -5.07
N MET A 108 -13.00 7.84 -4.53
CA MET A 108 -12.75 7.88 -3.09
C MET A 108 -12.73 9.32 -2.56
N THR A 109 -13.05 9.49 -1.29
CA THR A 109 -12.74 10.69 -0.54
C THR A 109 -11.33 10.58 0.01
N VAL A 110 -10.44 11.50 -0.38
CA VAL A 110 -9.05 11.52 0.08
C VAL A 110 -8.83 12.66 1.06
N GLU A 111 -8.66 12.31 2.33
CA GLU A 111 -8.27 13.24 3.39
C GLU A 111 -6.76 13.52 3.30
N ARG A 112 -6.39 14.66 2.75
CA ARG A 112 -5.00 15.04 2.50
C ARG A 112 -4.38 15.71 3.71
N VAL A 113 -3.40 15.07 4.33
CA VAL A 113 -2.74 15.59 5.55
C VAL A 113 -1.26 15.90 5.31
N PRO A 114 -0.69 16.92 5.96
CA PRO A 114 0.73 17.24 5.88
C PRO A 114 1.52 16.31 6.83
N TYR A 115 1.96 15.16 6.35
CA TYR A 115 2.61 14.13 7.17
C TYR A 115 4.02 13.74 6.69
N TYR A 116 4.55 14.45 5.69
CA TYR A 116 5.80 14.11 5.01
C TYR A 116 7.02 13.96 5.94
N ASP A 117 7.16 14.81 6.96
CA ASP A 117 8.34 14.77 7.83
C ASP A 117 8.48 13.46 8.62
N ILE A 118 7.39 12.78 8.87
CA ILE A 118 7.36 11.47 9.53
C ILE A 118 7.96 10.38 8.63
N SER A 119 7.85 10.50 7.30
CA SER A 119 8.40 9.53 6.35
C SER A 119 9.91 9.33 6.50
N LYS A 120 10.63 10.36 6.96
CA LYS A 120 12.07 10.32 7.23
C LYS A 120 12.45 9.32 8.32
N MET A 121 11.50 8.91 9.15
CA MET A 121 11.66 7.91 10.20
C MET A 121 11.37 6.48 9.72
N GLY A 122 11.13 6.27 8.42
CA GLY A 122 10.91 4.96 7.81
C GLY A 122 9.49 4.44 7.91
N GLY A 123 8.51 5.32 8.10
CA GLY A 123 7.08 4.99 8.12
C GLY A 123 6.24 6.21 7.79
N LEU A 124 4.95 6.03 7.49
CA LEU A 124 4.02 7.12 7.22
C LEU A 124 2.67 6.86 7.94
N LEU A 125 1.56 7.08 7.27
CA LEU A 125 0.23 7.03 7.87
C LEU A 125 -0.16 5.64 8.37
N ARG A 126 0.00 4.61 7.52
CA ARG A 126 -0.31 3.22 7.91
C ARG A 126 0.58 2.73 9.06
N CYS A 127 1.87 3.05 9.00
CA CYS A 127 2.83 2.68 10.04
C CYS A 127 2.58 3.41 11.38
N SER A 128 1.93 4.57 11.34
CA SER A 128 1.63 5.40 12.52
C SER A 128 0.24 5.14 13.10
N THR A 129 -0.54 4.21 12.54
CA THR A 129 -1.93 3.96 12.91
C THR A 129 -2.16 2.51 13.29
N LEU A 130 -3.03 2.29 14.27
CA LEU A 130 -3.49 0.96 14.67
C LEU A 130 -5.02 0.98 14.77
N PRO A 131 -5.74 0.33 13.84
CA PRO A 131 -7.18 0.18 13.96
C PRO A 131 -7.49 -0.74 15.15
N LEU A 132 -8.24 -0.25 16.13
CA LEU A 132 -8.62 -1.02 17.32
C LEU A 132 -9.89 -1.82 17.09
N ILE A 133 -10.86 -1.22 16.42
CA ILE A 133 -12.15 -1.83 16.11
C ILE A 133 -12.50 -1.48 14.65
N ARG A 134 -12.96 -2.47 13.91
CA ARG A 134 -13.59 -2.29 12.60
C ARG A 134 -14.93 -3.00 12.63
N GLU A 135 -15.99 -2.28 12.31
CA GLU A 135 -17.29 -2.88 12.08
C GLU A 135 -17.34 -3.36 10.62
N ASN A 136 -17.76 -4.60 10.45
CA ASN A 136 -18.01 -5.15 9.11
C ASN A 136 -19.47 -4.84 8.79
N ASP A 137 -19.69 -3.96 7.82
CA ASP A 137 -21.01 -3.73 7.23
C ASP A 137 -21.40 -4.87 6.27
#